data_d98f57e6eaec9c9948f1062b5720797a
#
_entry.id   d98f57e6eaec9c9948f1062b5720797a
#
_cell.length_a   1.000
_cell.length_b   1.000
_cell.length_c   1.000
_cell.angle_alpha   90.00
_cell.angle_beta   90.00
_cell.angle_gamma   90.00
#
_symmetry.space_group_name_H-M   'P 1'
#
loop_
_entity.id
_entity.type
_entity.pdbx_description
1 polymer ?
#
loop_
_entity_poly.entity_id
_entity_poly.type
_entity_poly.pdbx_seq_one_letter_code
_entity_poly.pdbx_strand_id
1 'polypeptide(L)'
;NGRKITSIYATSKTVCALLDDGTVGFVGDFDTSSKAMPKLHEGEEIVKIVSGTYHYTALTSEGRVFSWGSNTLGQCKVPDDAQGASDIFGGAFQSYAVDSNHELMGKWGLKGYLFGTDNYGANVALRIIQGGKMTMTIGAIAVIISTIIGIIIGCISGYFGGKVDMFLMRFTEIFGAIPFLPFAMI
;
A
#
# COMPACT_ATOMS: atom_id res chain seq x y z
N ASN A 1 38.59 0.11 -10.70
CA ASN A 1 38.86 -0.53 -9.41
C ASN A 1 38.34 -1.95 -9.53
N GLY A 2 39.21 -2.96 -9.70
CA GLY A 2 38.93 -4.33 -10.12
C GLY A 2 38.07 -5.19 -9.19
N ARG A 3 37.06 -4.63 -8.52
CA ARG A 3 36.09 -5.34 -7.69
C ARG A 3 35.07 -6.09 -8.56
N LYS A 4 34.78 -7.33 -8.20
CA LYS A 4 33.81 -8.16 -8.93
C LYS A 4 32.48 -8.16 -8.21
N ILE A 5 31.41 -8.16 -8.99
CA ILE A 5 30.05 -8.31 -8.44
C ILE A 5 29.79 -9.80 -8.21
N THR A 6 29.46 -10.15 -6.98
CA THR A 6 29.11 -11.52 -6.57
C THR A 6 27.64 -11.79 -6.76
N SER A 7 26.79 -10.82 -6.41
CA SER A 7 25.35 -10.95 -6.53
C SER A 7 24.68 -9.59 -6.73
N ILE A 8 23.51 -9.60 -7.39
CA ILE A 8 22.70 -8.41 -7.64
C ILE A 8 21.29 -8.63 -7.09
N TYR A 9 20.78 -7.65 -6.38
CA TYR A 9 19.45 -7.63 -5.79
C TYR A 9 18.74 -6.36 -6.24
N ALA A 10 17.49 -6.48 -6.65
CA ALA A 10 16.70 -5.36 -7.14
C ALA A 10 15.42 -5.17 -6.33
N THR A 11 15.07 -3.92 -6.13
CA THR A 11 13.74 -3.48 -5.68
C THR A 11 13.05 -2.74 -6.82
N SER A 12 11.86 -2.20 -6.59
CA SER A 12 11.14 -1.43 -7.63
C SER A 12 11.85 -0.15 -8.07
N LYS A 13 12.76 0.41 -7.25
CA LYS A 13 13.40 1.71 -7.51
C LYS A 13 14.92 1.69 -7.43
N THR A 14 15.51 0.67 -6.85
CA THR A 14 16.94 0.61 -6.57
C THR A 14 17.51 -0.76 -6.85
N VAL A 15 18.81 -0.79 -7.16
CA VAL A 15 19.60 -2.00 -7.33
C VAL A 15 20.74 -1.98 -6.31
N CYS A 16 20.94 -3.11 -5.67
CA CYS A 16 22.01 -3.35 -4.71
C CYS A 16 22.92 -4.44 -5.28
N ALA A 17 24.22 -4.19 -5.32
CA ALA A 17 25.22 -5.16 -5.74
C ALA A 17 26.12 -5.53 -4.56
N LEU A 18 26.23 -6.82 -4.28
CA LEU A 18 27.21 -7.35 -3.34
C LEU A 18 28.52 -7.59 -4.09
N LEU A 19 29.62 -7.09 -3.56
CA LEU A 19 30.95 -7.19 -4.14
C LEU A 19 31.74 -8.32 -3.49
N ASP A 20 32.82 -8.73 -4.11
CA ASP A 20 33.71 -9.81 -3.68
C ASP A 20 34.48 -9.51 -2.37
N ASP A 21 34.51 -8.24 -1.98
CA ASP A 21 35.10 -7.76 -0.71
C ASP A 21 34.05 -7.61 0.42
N GLY A 22 32.84 -8.16 0.25
CA GLY A 22 31.73 -8.05 1.24
C GLY A 22 31.10 -6.65 1.29
N THR A 23 31.55 -5.70 0.49
CA THR A 23 30.96 -4.36 0.42
C THR A 23 29.75 -4.33 -0.50
N VAL A 24 28.90 -3.32 -0.32
CA VAL A 24 27.66 -3.17 -1.07
C VAL A 24 27.67 -1.86 -1.86
N GLY A 25 27.40 -1.98 -3.16
CA GLY A 25 27.19 -0.85 -4.05
C GLY A 25 25.69 -0.64 -4.31
N PHE A 26 25.27 0.61 -4.43
CA PHE A 26 23.87 0.98 -4.69
C PHE A 26 23.76 1.84 -5.94
N VAL A 27 22.71 1.56 -6.73
CA VAL A 27 22.30 2.39 -7.87
C VAL A 27 20.78 2.58 -7.79
N GLY A 28 20.32 3.81 -7.96
CA GLY A 28 18.90 4.16 -7.93
C GLY A 28 18.59 5.24 -6.90
N ASP A 29 17.32 5.57 -6.79
CA ASP A 29 16.82 6.67 -5.97
C ASP A 29 16.15 6.13 -4.71
N PHE A 30 16.75 6.42 -3.55
CA PHE A 30 16.13 6.16 -2.26
C PHE A 30 15.28 7.37 -1.86
N ASP A 31 14.01 7.14 -1.56
CA ASP A 31 13.14 8.14 -0.95
C ASP A 31 13.78 8.73 0.32
N THR A 32 13.57 10.02 0.56
CA THR A 32 14.06 10.73 1.76
C THR A 32 13.58 10.11 3.08
N SER A 33 12.51 9.30 3.05
CA SER A 33 11.98 8.52 4.19
C SER A 33 12.64 7.14 4.34
N SER A 34 13.54 6.76 3.43
CA SER A 34 14.19 5.46 3.45
C SER A 34 15.28 5.42 4.52
N LYS A 35 15.33 4.32 5.27
CA LYS A 35 16.38 4.07 6.24
C LYS A 35 17.67 3.71 5.49
N ALA A 36 18.76 4.39 5.82
CA ALA A 36 20.08 4.07 5.27
C ALA A 36 20.57 2.70 5.74
N MET A 37 21.41 2.07 4.93
CA MET A 37 22.09 0.84 5.32
C MET A 37 22.98 1.09 6.54
N PRO A 38 22.86 0.29 7.62
CA PRO A 38 23.78 0.36 8.76
C PRO A 38 25.23 0.08 8.34
N LYS A 39 26.16 0.68 9.06
CA LYS A 39 27.59 0.36 8.87
C LYS A 39 27.87 -1.04 9.39
N LEU A 40 28.71 -1.77 8.67
CA LEU A 40 29.25 -3.05 9.11
C LEU A 40 30.31 -2.82 10.22
N HIS A 41 30.45 -3.79 11.11
CA HIS A 41 31.52 -3.83 12.10
C HIS A 41 32.84 -4.19 11.42
N GLU A 42 33.95 -3.98 12.10
CA GLU A 42 35.26 -4.34 11.59
C GLU A 42 35.37 -5.88 11.47
N GLY A 43 35.65 -6.37 10.27
CA GLY A 43 35.71 -7.80 9.99
C GLY A 43 34.36 -8.48 9.71
N GLU A 44 33.25 -7.75 9.78
CA GLU A 44 31.92 -8.26 9.46
C GLU A 44 31.67 -8.24 7.96
N GLU A 45 31.23 -9.37 7.39
CA GLU A 45 30.90 -9.50 5.96
C GLU A 45 29.43 -9.85 5.77
N ILE A 46 28.84 -9.36 4.67
CA ILE A 46 27.48 -9.74 4.29
C ILE A 46 27.52 -11.10 3.60
N VAL A 47 26.81 -12.07 4.18
CA VAL A 47 26.70 -13.43 3.67
C VAL A 47 25.51 -13.54 2.71
N LYS A 48 24.40 -12.90 3.03
CA LYS A 48 23.17 -12.98 2.22
C LYS A 48 22.40 -11.68 2.25
N ILE A 49 21.84 -11.31 1.10
CA ILE A 49 20.88 -10.22 0.97
C ILE A 49 19.58 -10.80 0.41
N VAL A 50 18.45 -10.30 0.86
CA VAL A 50 17.14 -10.52 0.24
C VAL A 50 16.49 -9.16 -0.02
N SER A 51 15.75 -9.06 -1.12
CA SER A 51 15.06 -7.84 -1.52
C SER A 51 13.55 -8.02 -1.45
N GLY A 52 12.87 -7.01 -0.90
CA GLY A 52 11.43 -6.84 -1.06
C GLY A 52 11.11 -5.84 -2.17
N THR A 53 9.89 -5.31 -2.18
CA THR A 53 9.47 -4.32 -3.19
C THR A 53 10.23 -2.99 -3.03
N TYR A 54 10.49 -2.54 -1.79
CA TYR A 54 11.10 -1.26 -1.49
C TYR A 54 12.13 -1.31 -0.36
N HIS A 55 12.55 -2.51 0.07
CA HIS A 55 13.51 -2.68 1.16
C HIS A 55 14.43 -3.86 0.88
N TYR A 56 15.53 -3.88 1.61
CA TYR A 56 16.49 -4.97 1.63
C TYR A 56 16.67 -5.47 3.05
N THR A 57 17.03 -6.72 3.20
CA THR A 57 17.47 -7.31 4.46
C THR A 57 18.76 -8.08 4.22
N ALA A 58 19.72 -7.92 5.10
CA ALA A 58 20.99 -8.63 5.06
C ALA A 58 21.21 -9.47 6.30
N LEU A 59 21.91 -10.57 6.10
CA LEU A 59 22.50 -11.43 7.11
C LEU A 59 24.01 -11.33 7.00
N THR A 60 24.69 -11.17 8.10
CA THR A 60 26.14 -11.10 8.17
C THR A 60 26.77 -12.40 8.65
N SER A 61 28.10 -12.49 8.52
CA SER A 61 28.91 -13.61 9.00
C SER A 61 28.80 -13.83 10.52
N GLU A 62 28.44 -12.78 11.25
CA GLU A 62 28.25 -12.83 12.72
C GLU A 62 26.80 -13.21 13.11
N GLY A 63 25.92 -13.48 12.15
CA GLY A 63 24.49 -13.75 12.39
C GLY A 63 23.67 -12.49 12.66
N ARG A 64 24.24 -11.30 12.45
CA ARG A 64 23.51 -10.04 12.59
C ARG A 64 22.57 -9.85 11.40
N VAL A 65 21.30 -9.55 11.70
CA VAL A 65 20.29 -9.25 10.71
C VAL A 65 19.92 -7.77 10.79
N PHE A 66 19.93 -7.09 9.66
CA PHE A 66 19.48 -5.71 9.55
C PHE A 66 18.77 -5.44 8.24
N SER A 67 17.92 -4.42 8.21
CA SER A 67 17.16 -4.04 7.02
C SER A 67 17.29 -2.53 6.76
N TRP A 68 17.26 -2.16 5.47
CA TRP A 68 17.28 -0.77 5.02
C TRP A 68 16.36 -0.55 3.82
N GLY A 69 16.15 0.71 3.44
CA GLY A 69 15.18 1.12 2.45
C GLY A 69 13.89 1.63 3.09
N SER A 70 12.76 1.46 2.42
CA SER A 70 11.47 1.93 2.91
C SER A 70 11.08 1.28 4.24
N ASN A 71 10.58 2.09 5.17
CA ASN A 71 10.15 1.64 6.51
C ASN A 71 8.71 2.05 6.84
N THR A 72 7.92 2.39 5.84
CA THR A 72 6.53 2.85 6.02
C THR A 72 5.62 1.82 6.67
N LEU A 73 5.92 0.54 6.47
CA LEU A 73 5.19 -0.60 7.01
C LEU A 73 5.98 -1.38 8.08
N GLY A 74 7.09 -0.81 8.56
CA GLY A 74 7.94 -1.45 9.56
C GLY A 74 8.96 -2.45 8.99
N GLN A 75 9.25 -2.38 7.68
CA GLN A 75 10.16 -3.31 6.99
C GLN A 75 11.60 -3.26 7.49
N CYS A 76 12.01 -2.14 8.12
CA CYS A 76 13.34 -1.99 8.71
C CYS A 76 13.34 -2.12 10.24
N LYS A 77 12.24 -2.59 10.85
CA LYS A 77 12.16 -2.85 12.29
C LYS A 77 12.46 -4.32 12.58
N VAL A 78 13.72 -4.70 12.43
CA VAL A 78 14.18 -6.05 12.74
C VAL A 78 14.02 -6.29 14.23
N PRO A 79 13.32 -7.36 14.67
CA PRO A 79 13.19 -7.68 16.09
C PRO A 79 14.49 -8.29 16.62
N ASP A 80 14.70 -8.16 17.92
CA ASP A 80 15.91 -8.69 18.59
C ASP A 80 16.00 -10.21 18.48
N ASP A 81 14.86 -10.89 18.48
CA ASP A 81 14.77 -12.36 18.31
C ASP A 81 15.30 -12.83 16.95
N ALA A 82 15.39 -11.96 15.94
CA ALA A 82 15.93 -12.28 14.62
C ALA A 82 17.48 -12.25 14.58
N GLN A 83 18.14 -11.82 15.63
CA GLN A 83 19.61 -11.82 15.71
C GLN A 83 20.15 -13.22 15.98
N GLY A 84 21.29 -13.55 15.36
CA GLY A 84 21.85 -14.90 15.40
C GLY A 84 21.20 -15.87 14.42
N ALA A 85 20.44 -15.36 13.46
CA ALA A 85 19.82 -16.18 12.41
C ALA A 85 20.84 -16.92 11.54
N SER A 86 20.46 -18.11 11.10
CA SER A 86 21.23 -18.90 10.12
C SER A 86 20.86 -18.59 8.69
N ASP A 87 19.62 -18.15 8.46
CA ASP A 87 19.16 -17.76 7.13
C ASP A 87 18.05 -16.71 7.20
N ILE A 88 17.87 -15.98 6.08
CA ILE A 88 16.85 -14.93 5.94
C ILE A 88 16.05 -15.13 4.65
N PHE A 89 14.78 -14.74 4.69
CA PHE A 89 13.86 -14.75 3.55
C PHE A 89 13.15 -13.41 3.44
N GLY A 90 12.92 -12.97 2.19
CA GLY A 90 12.24 -11.74 1.87
C GLY A 90 10.95 -11.99 1.09
N GLY A 91 9.89 -11.31 1.50
CA GLY A 91 8.66 -11.13 0.72
C GLY A 91 8.53 -9.69 0.27
N ALA A 92 7.45 -9.36 -0.45
CA ALA A 92 7.25 -8.02 -1.01
C ALA A 92 7.35 -6.90 0.06
N PHE A 93 6.73 -7.10 1.23
CA PHE A 93 6.67 -6.12 2.31
C PHE A 93 7.04 -6.70 3.68
N GLN A 94 7.56 -7.91 3.73
CA GLN A 94 7.89 -8.65 4.95
C GLN A 94 9.25 -9.29 4.81
N SER A 95 9.90 -9.56 5.96
CA SER A 95 11.13 -10.33 6.03
C SER A 95 11.04 -11.31 7.19
N TYR A 96 11.78 -12.41 7.07
CA TYR A 96 11.79 -13.52 8.01
C TYR A 96 13.22 -13.93 8.30
N ALA A 97 13.49 -14.33 9.53
CA ALA A 97 14.74 -14.94 9.95
C ALA A 97 14.47 -16.33 10.54
N VAL A 98 15.32 -17.28 10.21
CA VAL A 98 15.22 -18.66 10.69
C VAL A 98 16.55 -19.11 11.32
N ASP A 99 16.45 -20.08 12.22
CA ASP A 99 17.61 -20.72 12.83
C ASP A 99 18.20 -21.84 11.94
N SER A 100 19.19 -22.55 12.46
CA SER A 100 19.83 -23.69 11.79
C SER A 100 18.89 -24.89 11.57
N ASN A 101 17.78 -24.97 12.32
CA ASN A 101 16.76 -26.01 12.16
C ASN A 101 15.63 -25.58 11.21
N HIS A 102 15.74 -24.37 10.58
CA HIS A 102 14.73 -23.73 9.76
C HIS A 102 13.46 -23.35 10.55
N GLU A 103 13.57 -23.20 11.89
CA GLU A 103 12.50 -22.68 12.69
C GLU A 103 12.47 -21.15 12.63
N LEU A 104 11.26 -20.59 12.65
CA LEU A 104 11.07 -19.14 12.54
C LEU A 104 11.52 -18.45 13.83
N MET A 105 12.60 -17.67 13.77
CA MET A 105 13.07 -16.83 14.86
C MET A 105 12.35 -15.49 14.93
N GLY A 106 12.18 -14.81 13.78
CA GLY A 106 11.57 -13.50 13.74
C GLY A 106 10.93 -13.18 12.40
N LYS A 107 9.93 -12.32 12.46
CA LYS A 107 9.28 -11.73 11.27
C LYS A 107 9.01 -10.25 11.51
N TRP A 108 9.19 -9.44 10.48
CA TRP A 108 8.93 -7.99 10.54
C TRP A 108 8.45 -7.45 9.21
N GLY A 109 8.02 -6.18 9.23
CA GLY A 109 7.39 -5.53 8.10
C GLY A 109 5.88 -5.51 8.22
N LEU A 110 5.20 -5.68 7.10
CA LEU A 110 3.74 -5.61 7.05
C LEU A 110 3.10 -6.68 7.92
N LYS A 111 2.22 -6.27 8.83
CA LYS A 111 1.38 -7.22 9.59
C LYS A 111 0.38 -7.89 8.65
N GLY A 112 0.13 -9.18 8.85
CA GLY A 112 -0.90 -9.90 8.12
C GLY A 112 -2.29 -9.30 8.40
N TYR A 113 -3.10 -9.14 7.35
CA TYR A 113 -4.49 -8.67 7.45
C TYR A 113 -5.45 -9.75 6.98
N LEU A 114 -6.64 -9.79 7.58
CA LEU A 114 -7.65 -10.81 7.31
C LEU A 114 -8.02 -10.95 5.81
N PHE A 115 -8.08 -9.83 5.09
CA PHE A 115 -8.36 -9.80 3.64
C PHE A 115 -7.12 -9.50 2.81
N GLY A 116 -5.92 -9.65 3.40
CA GLY A 116 -4.67 -9.35 2.71
C GLY A 116 -4.45 -7.87 2.44
N THR A 117 -3.54 -7.62 1.51
CA THR A 117 -3.14 -6.27 1.08
C THR A 117 -3.24 -6.12 -0.43
N ASP A 118 -3.40 -4.89 -0.87
CA ASP A 118 -3.28 -4.56 -2.30
C ASP A 118 -1.80 -4.52 -2.75
N ASN A 119 -1.59 -4.19 -4.03
CA ASN A 119 -0.25 -4.10 -4.63
C ASN A 119 0.65 -3.03 -3.99
N TYR A 120 0.09 -2.13 -3.18
CA TYR A 120 0.80 -1.07 -2.45
C TYR A 120 0.99 -1.40 -0.97
N GLY A 121 0.59 -2.60 -0.52
CA GLY A 121 0.66 -3.02 0.88
C GLY A 121 -0.44 -2.42 1.77
N ALA A 122 -1.47 -1.78 1.19
CA ALA A 122 -2.57 -1.22 1.96
C ALA A 122 -3.61 -2.30 2.31
N ASN A 123 -4.17 -2.23 3.52
CA ASN A 123 -5.17 -3.16 4.01
C ASN A 123 -6.46 -3.10 3.17
N VAL A 124 -6.79 -4.21 2.49
CA VAL A 124 -7.97 -4.32 1.62
C VAL A 124 -9.27 -4.11 2.42
N ALA A 125 -9.39 -4.68 3.63
CA ALA A 125 -10.57 -4.49 4.47
C ALA A 125 -10.82 -3.01 4.78
N LEU A 126 -9.77 -2.27 5.15
CA LEU A 126 -9.88 -0.85 5.46
C LEU A 126 -10.29 -0.03 4.23
N ARG A 127 -9.76 -0.37 3.05
CA ARG A 127 -10.16 0.28 1.78
C ARG A 127 -11.61 0.03 1.42
N ILE A 128 -12.10 -1.20 1.61
CA ILE A 128 -13.52 -1.52 1.38
C ILE A 128 -14.41 -0.71 2.31
N ILE A 129 -14.07 -0.63 3.61
CA ILE A 129 -14.84 0.15 4.59
C ILE A 129 -14.82 1.65 4.23
N GLN A 130 -13.67 2.19 3.87
CA GLN A 130 -13.54 3.61 3.47
C GLN A 130 -14.32 3.91 2.19
N GLY A 131 -14.23 3.03 1.17
CA GLY A 131 -15.00 3.16 -0.06
C GLY A 131 -16.50 3.06 0.18
N GLY A 132 -16.94 2.09 1.01
CA GLY A 132 -18.33 1.95 1.40
C GLY A 132 -18.87 3.17 2.14
N LYS A 133 -18.10 3.72 3.09
CA LYS A 133 -18.47 4.95 3.79
C LYS A 133 -18.67 6.12 2.83
N MET A 134 -17.79 6.28 1.85
CA MET A 134 -17.89 7.38 0.86
C MET A 134 -19.13 7.21 -0.01
N THR A 135 -19.38 6.01 -0.52
CA THR A 135 -20.57 5.70 -1.33
C THR A 135 -21.87 5.92 -0.57
N MET A 136 -21.95 5.45 0.69
CA MET A 136 -23.12 5.67 1.54
C MET A 136 -23.35 7.14 1.87
N THR A 137 -22.28 7.91 2.11
CA THR A 137 -22.40 9.33 2.40
C THR A 137 -22.94 10.09 1.20
N ILE A 138 -22.42 9.84 0.00
CA ILE A 138 -22.88 10.47 -1.26
C ILE A 138 -24.35 10.06 -1.51
N GLY A 139 -24.68 8.79 -1.37
CA GLY A 139 -26.04 8.30 -1.53
C GLY A 139 -27.03 8.95 -0.55
N ALA A 140 -26.66 9.05 0.73
CA ALA A 140 -27.50 9.69 1.74
C ALA A 140 -27.77 11.18 1.44
N ILE A 141 -26.74 11.93 1.06
CA ILE A 141 -26.87 13.34 0.68
C ILE A 141 -27.77 13.48 -0.56
N ALA A 142 -27.56 12.64 -1.58
CA ALA A 142 -28.39 12.66 -2.79
C ALA A 142 -29.86 12.40 -2.50
N VAL A 143 -30.16 11.41 -1.64
CA VAL A 143 -31.54 11.09 -1.23
C VAL A 143 -32.18 12.25 -0.45
N ILE A 144 -31.46 12.85 0.49
CA ILE A 144 -31.99 13.99 1.27
C ILE A 144 -32.33 15.16 0.33
N ILE A 145 -31.42 15.55 -0.56
CA ILE A 145 -31.65 16.63 -1.52
C ILE A 145 -32.82 16.32 -2.44
N SER A 146 -32.87 15.13 -3.01
CA SER A 146 -33.94 14.68 -3.89
C SER A 146 -35.30 14.67 -3.19
N THR A 147 -35.35 14.22 -1.94
CA THR A 147 -36.59 14.20 -1.15
C THR A 147 -37.11 15.62 -0.88
N ILE A 148 -36.23 16.54 -0.49
CA ILE A 148 -36.60 17.96 -0.24
C ILE A 148 -37.17 18.59 -1.51
N ILE A 149 -36.48 18.43 -2.64
CA ILE A 149 -36.91 18.95 -3.93
C ILE A 149 -38.27 18.33 -4.34
N GLY A 150 -38.41 17.01 -4.20
CA GLY A 150 -39.65 16.28 -4.51
C GLY A 150 -40.82 16.74 -3.70
N ILE A 151 -40.64 16.95 -2.37
CA ILE A 151 -41.70 17.47 -1.49
C ILE A 151 -42.11 18.89 -1.91
N ILE A 152 -41.16 19.78 -2.16
CA ILE A 152 -41.46 21.17 -2.56
C ILE A 152 -42.24 21.18 -3.88
N ILE A 153 -41.75 20.47 -4.91
CA ILE A 153 -42.44 20.41 -6.20
C ILE A 153 -43.82 19.77 -6.07
N GLY A 154 -43.93 18.65 -5.34
CA GLY A 154 -45.20 17.95 -5.11
C GLY A 154 -46.23 18.77 -4.35
N CYS A 155 -45.81 19.51 -3.31
CA CYS A 155 -46.70 20.39 -2.55
C CYS A 155 -47.19 21.56 -3.39
N ILE A 156 -46.32 22.19 -4.20
CA ILE A 156 -46.69 23.32 -5.07
C ILE A 156 -47.67 22.82 -6.16
N SER A 157 -47.36 21.68 -6.79
CA SER A 157 -48.18 21.06 -7.83
C SER A 157 -49.56 20.68 -7.27
N GLY A 158 -49.60 20.02 -6.10
CA GLY A 158 -50.85 19.61 -5.48
C GLY A 158 -51.71 20.75 -4.95
N TYR A 159 -51.09 21.85 -4.47
CA TYR A 159 -51.83 23.02 -3.94
C TYR A 159 -52.43 23.88 -5.04
N PHE A 160 -51.65 24.24 -6.06
CA PHE A 160 -52.10 25.15 -7.14
C PHE A 160 -52.86 24.42 -8.25
N GLY A 161 -52.60 23.17 -8.53
CA GLY A 161 -53.20 22.38 -9.58
C GLY A 161 -53.15 22.98 -10.97
N GLY A 162 -53.95 22.45 -11.90
CA GLY A 162 -54.25 23.03 -13.21
C GLY A 162 -52.98 23.35 -14.04
N LYS A 163 -52.82 24.61 -14.43
CA LYS A 163 -51.70 25.06 -15.31
C LYS A 163 -50.32 24.93 -14.64
N VAL A 164 -50.24 25.10 -13.32
CA VAL A 164 -49.00 25.00 -12.54
C VAL A 164 -48.55 23.55 -12.49
N ASP A 165 -49.46 22.67 -12.22
CA ASP A 165 -49.21 21.21 -12.22
C ASP A 165 -48.76 20.76 -13.62
N MET A 166 -49.46 21.16 -14.67
CA MET A 166 -49.10 20.81 -16.04
C MET A 166 -47.70 21.28 -16.39
N PHE A 167 -47.31 22.49 -15.99
CA PHE A 167 -45.97 23.03 -16.26
C PHE A 167 -44.89 22.24 -15.49
N LEU A 168 -45.08 21.99 -14.21
CA LEU A 168 -44.15 21.25 -13.39
C LEU A 168 -43.99 19.78 -13.85
N MET A 169 -45.12 19.13 -14.27
CA MET A 169 -45.06 17.79 -14.86
C MET A 169 -44.25 17.77 -16.14
N ARG A 170 -44.47 18.71 -17.06
CA ARG A 170 -43.69 18.81 -18.29
C ARG A 170 -42.21 19.07 -18.03
N PHE A 171 -41.91 19.90 -17.04
CA PHE A 171 -40.53 20.16 -16.62
C PHE A 171 -39.82 18.90 -16.11
N THR A 172 -40.48 18.12 -15.26
CA THR A 172 -39.92 16.84 -14.76
C THR A 172 -39.77 15.79 -15.88
N GLU A 173 -40.70 15.74 -16.84
CA GLU A 173 -40.60 14.86 -18.00
C GLU A 173 -39.36 15.15 -18.87
N ILE A 174 -39.01 16.42 -19.06
CA ILE A 174 -37.81 16.81 -19.81
C ILE A 174 -36.52 16.25 -19.11
N PHE A 175 -36.42 16.34 -17.78
CA PHE A 175 -35.30 15.78 -17.07
C PHE A 175 -35.29 14.24 -17.09
N GLY A 176 -36.47 13.61 -17.04
CA GLY A 176 -36.59 12.15 -17.15
C GLY A 176 -36.27 11.62 -18.58
N ALA A 177 -36.43 12.46 -19.60
CA ALA A 177 -36.10 12.10 -20.98
C ALA A 177 -34.60 12.14 -21.29
N ILE A 178 -33.78 12.78 -20.45
CA ILE A 178 -32.32 12.79 -20.60
C ILE A 178 -31.77 11.39 -20.30
N PRO A 179 -31.15 10.71 -21.26
CA PRO A 179 -30.63 9.38 -21.01
C PRO A 179 -29.47 9.47 -20.00
N PHE A 180 -29.64 8.88 -18.81
CA PHE A 180 -28.70 8.93 -17.70
C PHE A 180 -27.31 8.42 -18.07
N LEU A 181 -27.24 7.33 -18.86
CA LEU A 181 -25.96 6.72 -19.25
C LEU A 181 -25.03 7.66 -20.03
N PRO A 182 -25.45 8.31 -21.13
CA PRO A 182 -24.59 9.29 -21.81
C PRO A 182 -24.22 10.49 -20.95
N PHE A 183 -25.13 10.95 -20.06
CA PHE A 183 -24.86 12.07 -19.17
C PHE A 183 -23.82 11.74 -18.09
N ALA A 184 -23.80 10.50 -17.60
CA ALA A 184 -22.82 10.04 -16.61
C ALA A 184 -21.42 9.74 -17.19
N MET A 185 -21.29 9.69 -18.53
CA MET A 185 -20.02 9.40 -19.24
C MET A 185 -19.27 10.67 -19.70
N ILE A 186 -19.83 11.85 -19.51
CA ILE A 186 -19.22 13.16 -19.79
C ILE A 186 -18.55 13.68 -18.52
#